data_0a4496e3014ab292e68e9037542caa9d
#
_entry.id   0a4496e3014ab292e68e9037542caa9d
#
_cell.length_a   1.000
_cell.length_b   1.000
_cell.length_c   1.000
_cell.angle_alpha   90.00
_cell.angle_beta   90.00
_cell.angle_gamma   90.00
#
_symmetry.space_group_name_H-M   'P 1'
#
loop_
_entity.id
_entity.type
_entity.pdbx_description
1 polymer ?
#
loop_
_entity_poly.entity_id
_entity_poly.type
_entity_poly.pdbx_seq_one_letter_code
_entity_poly.pdbx_strand_id
1 'polypeptide(L)'
;FGLPADYDAITAIAEQNDLTVIEDAAQSFGASRDDHRAGSLGDIAATSFFPAKPLGCYGDGGAVFTDDPKAADILKSIRVHGKGDHKYSNVRIGLNARIDTLQAAVLLEKLKVYADEIGKRQQVAAHYNTALAEKAPDLTTPVMPDNADATSVWAQYTVRGAAREKLQGLLREQGIPTAIYYPKPLHLQAAFESLGYKPGDFPTAEAASEQVFSLPFHPYLASDTIDYIAETLGNAMDN
;
A
#
# COMPACT_ATOMS: atom_id res chain seq x y z
N PHE A 1 2.50 -1.27 2.28
CA PHE A 1 3.29 -1.17 1.03
C PHE A 1 3.05 -2.37 0.09
N GLY A 2 1.91 -3.09 0.25
CA GLY A 2 1.50 -4.16 -0.65
C GLY A 2 1.40 -5.54 -0.02
N LEU A 3 1.86 -5.70 1.20
CA LEU A 3 1.73 -6.94 1.99
C LEU A 3 0.54 -6.81 2.95
N PRO A 4 -0.40 -7.77 3.00
CA PRO A 4 -1.45 -7.81 4.01
C PRO A 4 -0.89 -7.97 5.43
N ALA A 5 -1.57 -7.38 6.40
CA ALA A 5 -1.28 -7.59 7.81
C ALA A 5 -1.58 -9.04 8.24
N ASP A 6 -1.18 -9.40 9.45
CA ASP A 6 -1.54 -10.69 10.05
C ASP A 6 -3.00 -10.66 10.54
N TYR A 7 -3.92 -10.94 9.61
CA TYR A 7 -5.35 -10.90 9.89
C TYR A 7 -5.81 -12.04 10.79
N ASP A 8 -5.14 -13.18 10.81
CA ASP A 8 -5.48 -14.28 11.73
C ASP A 8 -5.26 -13.84 13.18
N ALA A 9 -4.11 -13.21 13.47
CA ALA A 9 -3.83 -12.67 14.78
C ALA A 9 -4.75 -11.49 15.14
N ILE A 10 -5.06 -10.61 14.20
CA ILE A 10 -5.96 -9.46 14.38
C ILE A 10 -7.39 -9.95 14.65
N THR A 11 -7.91 -10.89 13.85
CA THR A 11 -9.26 -11.44 13.98
C THR A 11 -9.44 -12.17 15.30
N ALA A 12 -8.44 -12.96 15.73
CA ALA A 12 -8.49 -13.62 17.04
C ALA A 12 -8.62 -12.65 18.21
N ILE A 13 -7.96 -11.47 18.13
CA ILE A 13 -8.09 -10.40 19.13
C ILE A 13 -9.47 -9.72 19.02
N ALA A 14 -9.92 -9.45 17.80
CA ALA A 14 -11.21 -8.79 17.56
C ALA A 14 -12.39 -9.62 18.06
N GLU A 15 -12.40 -10.93 17.81
CA GLU A 15 -13.42 -11.86 18.30
C GLU A 15 -13.48 -11.91 19.84
N GLN A 16 -12.32 -11.92 20.51
CA GLN A 16 -12.27 -11.92 21.98
C GLN A 16 -12.84 -10.62 22.61
N ASN A 17 -12.89 -9.53 21.85
CA ASN A 17 -13.30 -8.22 22.31
C ASN A 17 -14.59 -7.71 21.62
N ASP A 18 -15.29 -8.55 20.86
CA ASP A 18 -16.50 -8.19 20.09
C ASP A 18 -16.29 -6.94 19.21
N LEU A 19 -15.17 -6.95 18.46
CA LEU A 19 -14.77 -5.85 17.57
C LEU A 19 -14.95 -6.22 16.11
N THR A 20 -15.42 -5.27 15.31
CA THR A 20 -15.45 -5.38 13.84
C THR A 20 -14.08 -5.05 13.26
N VAL A 21 -13.61 -5.86 12.32
CA VAL A 21 -12.35 -5.66 11.61
C VAL A 21 -12.62 -4.97 10.27
N ILE A 22 -12.06 -3.78 10.10
CA ILE A 22 -12.08 -3.04 8.84
C ILE A 22 -10.69 -3.17 8.19
N GLU A 23 -10.65 -3.82 7.02
CA GLU A 23 -9.42 -3.95 6.24
C GLU A 23 -9.18 -2.70 5.37
N ASP A 24 -8.01 -2.08 5.51
CA ASP A 24 -7.49 -1.13 4.53
C ASP A 24 -6.64 -1.85 3.49
N ALA A 25 -7.25 -2.21 2.36
CA ALA A 25 -6.59 -2.86 1.23
C ALA A 25 -6.09 -1.85 0.17
N ALA A 26 -5.97 -0.56 0.50
CA ALA A 26 -5.64 0.48 -0.48
C ALA A 26 -4.26 0.31 -1.13
N GLN A 27 -3.35 -0.42 -0.52
CA GLN A 27 -2.04 -0.75 -1.09
C GLN A 27 -1.83 -2.25 -1.32
N SER A 28 -2.74 -3.10 -0.87
CA SER A 28 -2.60 -4.56 -0.91
C SER A 28 -3.58 -5.27 -1.86
N PHE A 29 -4.48 -4.55 -2.53
CA PHE A 29 -5.44 -5.18 -3.44
C PHE A 29 -4.73 -6.07 -4.47
N GLY A 30 -5.14 -7.36 -4.52
CA GLY A 30 -4.50 -8.39 -5.34
C GLY A 30 -3.43 -9.22 -4.61
N ALA A 31 -2.97 -8.76 -3.45
CA ALA A 31 -2.14 -9.55 -2.55
C ALA A 31 -2.94 -10.72 -1.94
N SER A 32 -2.25 -11.68 -1.34
CA SER A 32 -2.88 -12.78 -0.61
C SER A 32 -2.11 -13.12 0.65
N ARG A 33 -2.81 -13.75 1.59
CA ARG A 33 -2.26 -14.39 2.78
C ARG A 33 -3.08 -15.63 3.09
N ASP A 34 -2.43 -16.77 3.24
CA ASP A 34 -3.04 -18.04 3.62
C ASP A 34 -4.32 -18.35 2.79
N ASP A 35 -4.18 -18.35 1.46
CA ASP A 35 -5.24 -18.56 0.45
C ASP A 35 -6.34 -17.47 0.38
N HIS A 36 -6.32 -16.46 1.25
CA HIS A 36 -7.27 -15.37 1.23
C HIS A 36 -6.72 -14.14 0.50
N ARG A 37 -7.56 -13.49 -0.30
CA ARG A 37 -7.20 -12.27 -1.03
C ARG A 37 -7.39 -11.03 -0.18
N ALA A 38 -6.46 -10.07 -0.30
CA ALA A 38 -6.69 -8.73 0.24
C ALA A 38 -7.97 -8.12 -0.33
N GLY A 39 -8.80 -7.59 0.53
CA GLY A 39 -10.17 -7.19 0.27
C GLY A 39 -11.22 -8.16 0.80
N SER A 40 -10.80 -9.32 1.38
CA SER A 40 -11.68 -10.30 2.02
C SER A 40 -11.13 -10.80 3.37
N LEU A 41 -10.19 -10.08 3.97
CA LEU A 41 -9.51 -10.48 5.20
C LEU A 41 -10.17 -9.91 6.46
N GLY A 42 -11.01 -8.90 6.33
CA GLY A 42 -11.81 -8.33 7.41
C GLY A 42 -13.32 -8.46 7.14
N ASP A 43 -14.15 -8.04 8.10
CA ASP A 43 -15.62 -8.02 7.94
C ASP A 43 -16.06 -7.08 6.82
N ILE A 44 -15.35 -5.98 6.67
CA ILE A 44 -15.49 -5.00 5.60
C ILE A 44 -14.10 -4.58 5.16
N ALA A 45 -13.87 -4.48 3.85
CA ALA A 45 -12.61 -4.00 3.30
C ALA A 45 -12.82 -2.81 2.38
N ALA A 46 -11.85 -1.91 2.35
CA ALA A 46 -11.81 -0.78 1.42
C ALA A 46 -10.51 -0.79 0.62
N THR A 47 -10.61 -0.51 -0.68
CA THR A 47 -9.43 -0.33 -1.53
C THR A 47 -9.48 0.97 -2.31
N SER A 48 -8.32 1.40 -2.79
CA SER A 48 -8.14 2.59 -3.61
C SER A 48 -7.70 2.22 -5.01
N PHE A 49 -8.30 2.86 -5.99
CA PHE A 49 -7.89 2.82 -7.40
C PHE A 49 -7.26 4.15 -7.86
N PHE A 50 -6.75 4.94 -6.92
CA PHE A 50 -5.95 6.13 -7.26
C PHE A 50 -4.83 5.75 -8.26
N PRO A 51 -4.46 6.60 -9.23
CA PRO A 51 -3.56 6.24 -10.33
C PRO A 51 -2.23 5.60 -9.94
N ALA A 52 -1.68 5.97 -8.77
CA ALA A 52 -0.41 5.41 -8.27
C ALA A 52 -0.55 4.07 -7.53
N LYS A 53 -1.77 3.53 -7.38
CA LYS A 53 -1.99 2.23 -6.72
C LYS A 53 -1.64 1.08 -7.66
N PRO A 54 -1.34 -0.13 -7.13
CA PRO A 54 -1.03 -1.31 -7.94
C PRO A 54 -2.04 -1.57 -9.06
N LEU A 55 -3.35 -1.47 -8.73
CA LEU A 55 -4.42 -1.38 -9.71
C LEU A 55 -5.02 0.03 -9.63
N GLY A 56 -4.58 0.93 -10.49
CA GLY A 56 -5.03 2.33 -10.52
C GLY A 56 -5.82 2.67 -11.79
N CYS A 57 -6.88 3.47 -11.65
CA CYS A 57 -7.56 4.12 -12.78
C CYS A 57 -6.85 5.42 -13.17
N TYR A 58 -7.47 6.26 -14.01
CA TYR A 58 -6.90 7.54 -14.48
C TYR A 58 -7.45 8.76 -13.74
N GLY A 59 -7.96 8.54 -12.54
CA GLY A 59 -8.51 9.55 -11.65
C GLY A 59 -8.81 8.90 -10.29
N ASP A 60 -9.65 9.53 -9.47
CA ASP A 60 -10.05 8.95 -8.21
C ASP A 60 -11.01 7.77 -8.39
N GLY A 61 -10.83 6.74 -7.57
CA GLY A 61 -11.67 5.57 -7.52
C GLY A 61 -11.35 4.69 -6.33
N GLY A 62 -12.27 3.84 -5.98
CA GLY A 62 -12.14 2.86 -4.92
C GLY A 62 -13.31 1.89 -4.90
N ALA A 63 -13.20 0.87 -4.07
CA ALA A 63 -14.27 -0.09 -3.81
C ALA A 63 -14.31 -0.46 -2.34
N VAL A 64 -15.50 -0.87 -1.90
CA VAL A 64 -15.72 -1.47 -0.58
C VAL A 64 -16.25 -2.88 -0.80
N PHE A 65 -15.73 -3.84 -0.05
CA PHE A 65 -16.08 -5.26 -0.11
C PHE A 65 -16.63 -5.72 1.24
N THR A 66 -17.65 -6.55 1.21
CA THR A 66 -18.20 -7.22 2.39
C THR A 66 -19.06 -8.39 1.97
N ASP A 67 -19.09 -9.44 2.77
CA ASP A 67 -19.97 -10.59 2.61
C ASP A 67 -21.32 -10.42 3.37
N ASP A 68 -21.46 -9.35 4.19
CA ASP A 68 -22.73 -9.01 4.82
C ASP A 68 -23.66 -8.28 3.83
N PRO A 69 -24.78 -8.90 3.41
CA PRO A 69 -25.71 -8.27 2.48
C PRO A 69 -26.39 -7.02 3.05
N LYS A 70 -26.56 -6.92 4.38
CA LYS A 70 -27.13 -5.73 5.02
C LYS A 70 -26.16 -4.56 4.96
N ALA A 71 -24.88 -4.80 5.28
CA ALA A 71 -23.82 -3.81 5.12
C ALA A 71 -23.71 -3.37 3.65
N ALA A 72 -23.72 -4.30 2.71
CA ALA A 72 -23.67 -4.00 1.28
C ALA A 72 -24.82 -3.08 0.83
N ASP A 73 -26.05 -3.32 1.29
CA ASP A 73 -27.21 -2.48 0.93
C ASP A 73 -27.12 -1.07 1.56
N ILE A 74 -26.63 -0.98 2.79
CA ILE A 74 -26.36 0.31 3.44
C ILE A 74 -25.29 1.09 2.66
N LEU A 75 -24.19 0.45 2.30
CA LEU A 75 -23.10 1.05 1.54
C LEU A 75 -23.53 1.53 0.15
N LYS A 76 -24.34 0.73 -0.57
CA LYS A 76 -24.95 1.12 -1.86
C LYS A 76 -25.81 2.37 -1.72
N SER A 77 -26.57 2.49 -0.63
CA SER A 77 -27.38 3.66 -0.34
C SER A 77 -26.51 4.88 0.01
N ILE A 78 -25.55 4.73 0.92
CA ILE A 78 -24.66 5.83 1.37
C ILE A 78 -23.91 6.44 0.20
N ARG A 79 -23.32 5.64 -0.70
CA ARG A 79 -22.54 6.14 -1.86
C ARG A 79 -23.37 6.95 -2.86
N VAL A 80 -24.70 6.87 -2.80
CA VAL A 80 -25.64 7.59 -3.68
C VAL A 80 -26.60 8.42 -2.83
N HIS A 81 -26.06 9.36 -2.07
CA HIS A 81 -26.79 10.36 -1.28
C HIS A 81 -27.71 9.77 -0.20
N GLY A 82 -27.49 8.55 0.28
CA GLY A 82 -28.38 7.88 1.23
C GLY A 82 -29.73 7.45 0.64
N LYS A 83 -29.76 7.18 -0.68
CA LYS A 83 -30.97 6.82 -1.42
C LYS A 83 -31.64 5.57 -0.86
N GLY A 84 -32.98 5.62 -0.72
CA GLY A 84 -33.87 4.49 -0.50
C GLY A 84 -34.42 3.93 -1.83
N ASP A 85 -35.61 3.37 -1.78
CA ASP A 85 -36.25 2.67 -2.91
C ASP A 85 -36.62 3.61 -4.07
N HIS A 86 -36.83 4.89 -3.81
CA HIS A 86 -37.24 5.87 -4.82
C HIS A 86 -36.18 6.94 -5.04
N LYS A 87 -36.13 7.54 -6.24
CA LYS A 87 -35.16 8.53 -6.68
C LYS A 87 -34.99 9.71 -5.70
N TYR A 88 -36.08 10.15 -5.10
CA TYR A 88 -36.12 11.32 -4.21
C TYR A 88 -36.33 10.95 -2.72
N SER A 89 -36.26 9.67 -2.38
CA SER A 89 -36.32 9.18 -1.00
C SER A 89 -34.92 8.96 -0.46
N ASN A 90 -34.47 9.84 0.42
CA ASN A 90 -33.20 9.67 1.14
C ASN A 90 -33.51 9.16 2.53
N VAL A 91 -33.15 7.93 2.82
CA VAL A 91 -33.45 7.22 4.08
C VAL A 91 -32.33 7.33 5.11
N ARG A 92 -31.18 7.90 4.70
CA ARG A 92 -30.02 8.20 5.55
C ARG A 92 -29.18 9.32 4.95
N ILE A 93 -28.27 9.88 5.76
CA ILE A 93 -27.24 10.80 5.25
C ILE A 93 -26.27 10.00 4.42
N GLY A 94 -25.92 10.48 3.24
CA GLY A 94 -25.04 9.81 2.31
C GLY A 94 -24.05 10.75 1.63
N LEU A 95 -23.28 10.20 0.71
CA LEU A 95 -22.21 10.85 -0.02
C LEU A 95 -22.48 10.80 -1.53
N ASN A 96 -21.84 11.65 -2.30
CA ASN A 96 -21.64 11.44 -3.73
C ASN A 96 -20.34 10.68 -3.95
N ALA A 97 -20.36 9.35 -3.78
CA ALA A 97 -19.18 8.49 -3.78
C ALA A 97 -19.33 7.35 -4.81
N ARG A 98 -19.59 7.73 -6.06
CA ARG A 98 -19.67 6.81 -7.20
C ARG A 98 -18.38 6.88 -7.99
N ILE A 99 -17.90 5.74 -8.48
CA ILE A 99 -16.82 5.72 -9.47
C ILE A 99 -17.41 6.15 -10.84
N ASP A 100 -16.69 6.99 -11.57
CA ASP A 100 -17.07 7.37 -12.92
C ASP A 100 -16.95 6.19 -13.87
N THR A 101 -17.89 6.07 -14.81
CA THR A 101 -17.93 4.96 -15.78
C THR A 101 -16.64 4.86 -16.61
N LEU A 102 -16.01 6.00 -16.94
CA LEU A 102 -14.73 6.03 -17.65
C LEU A 102 -13.61 5.37 -16.82
N GLN A 103 -13.56 5.66 -15.52
CA GLN A 103 -12.59 5.05 -14.62
C GLN A 103 -12.84 3.54 -14.47
N ALA A 104 -14.09 3.14 -14.37
CA ALA A 104 -14.48 1.73 -14.31
C ALA A 104 -14.08 0.99 -15.60
N ALA A 105 -14.24 1.60 -16.76
CA ALA A 105 -13.81 1.02 -18.04
C ALA A 105 -12.30 0.80 -18.10
N VAL A 106 -11.50 1.77 -17.62
CA VAL A 106 -10.04 1.63 -17.52
C VAL A 106 -9.67 0.47 -16.59
N LEU A 107 -10.31 0.37 -15.42
CA LEU A 107 -10.05 -0.71 -14.47
C LEU A 107 -10.38 -2.09 -15.04
N LEU A 108 -11.46 -2.24 -15.79
CA LEU A 108 -11.84 -3.49 -16.42
C LEU A 108 -10.78 -3.99 -17.41
N GLU A 109 -10.14 -3.08 -18.17
CA GLU A 109 -9.04 -3.47 -19.07
C GLU A 109 -7.76 -3.80 -18.29
N LYS A 110 -7.41 -3.02 -17.28
CA LYS A 110 -6.21 -3.28 -16.44
C LYS A 110 -6.33 -4.57 -15.64
N LEU A 111 -7.52 -4.93 -15.16
CA LEU A 111 -7.77 -6.19 -14.47
C LEU A 111 -7.41 -7.43 -15.31
N LYS A 112 -7.52 -7.35 -16.65
CA LYS A 112 -7.19 -8.48 -17.53
C LYS A 112 -5.70 -8.87 -17.49
N VAL A 113 -4.83 -7.91 -17.20
CA VAL A 113 -3.37 -8.11 -17.13
C VAL A 113 -2.83 -8.06 -15.70
N TYR A 114 -3.68 -7.74 -14.73
CA TYR A 114 -3.24 -7.46 -13.36
C TYR A 114 -2.58 -8.67 -12.66
N ALA A 115 -3.09 -9.88 -12.89
CA ALA A 115 -2.49 -11.09 -12.33
C ALA A 115 -1.06 -11.32 -12.84
N ASP A 116 -0.80 -11.06 -14.13
CA ASP A 116 0.53 -11.09 -14.73
C ASP A 116 1.44 -10.00 -14.14
N GLU A 117 0.91 -8.79 -13.95
CA GLU A 117 1.63 -7.68 -13.33
C GLU A 117 2.04 -7.98 -11.88
N ILE A 118 1.21 -8.68 -11.10
CA ILE A 118 1.57 -9.15 -9.75
C ILE A 118 2.79 -10.08 -9.82
N GLY A 119 2.80 -11.04 -10.74
CA GLY A 119 3.94 -11.93 -10.95
C GLY A 119 5.23 -11.17 -11.32
N LYS A 120 5.12 -10.19 -12.20
CA LYS A 120 6.25 -9.32 -12.58
C LYS A 120 6.75 -8.46 -11.42
N ARG A 121 5.88 -7.96 -10.57
CA ARG A 121 6.26 -7.24 -9.34
C ARG A 121 7.06 -8.10 -8.38
N GLN A 122 6.73 -9.40 -8.25
CA GLN A 122 7.54 -10.35 -7.47
C GLN A 122 8.96 -10.47 -8.06
N GLN A 123 9.08 -10.58 -9.39
CA GLN A 123 10.38 -10.67 -10.07
C GLN A 123 11.23 -9.42 -9.87
N VAL A 124 10.64 -8.23 -10.02
CA VAL A 124 11.32 -6.94 -9.78
C VAL A 124 11.79 -6.83 -8.34
N ALA A 125 10.95 -7.19 -7.36
CA ALA A 125 11.32 -7.15 -5.94
C ALA A 125 12.45 -8.14 -5.61
N ALA A 126 12.39 -9.35 -6.14
CA ALA A 126 13.45 -10.35 -5.97
C ALA A 126 14.77 -9.88 -6.57
N HIS A 127 14.75 -9.23 -7.75
CA HIS A 127 15.94 -8.67 -8.36
C HIS A 127 16.54 -7.55 -7.49
N TYR A 128 15.72 -6.61 -7.01
CA TYR A 128 16.18 -5.58 -6.06
C TYR A 128 16.82 -6.18 -4.82
N ASN A 129 16.17 -7.19 -4.20
CA ASN A 129 16.74 -7.84 -3.02
C ASN A 129 18.12 -8.42 -3.29
N THR A 130 18.32 -9.09 -4.42
CA THR A 130 19.63 -9.66 -4.81
C THR A 130 20.66 -8.58 -5.09
N ALA A 131 20.31 -7.60 -5.93
CA ALA A 131 21.23 -6.55 -6.34
C ALA A 131 21.66 -5.65 -5.15
N LEU A 132 20.73 -5.29 -4.29
CA LEU A 132 21.01 -4.48 -3.10
C LEU A 132 21.81 -5.24 -2.04
N ALA A 133 21.55 -6.54 -1.84
CA ALA A 133 22.35 -7.36 -0.93
C ALA A 133 23.82 -7.44 -1.37
N GLU A 134 24.09 -7.43 -2.69
CA GLU A 134 25.43 -7.43 -3.25
C GLU A 134 26.11 -6.06 -3.23
N LYS A 135 25.40 -5.00 -3.66
CA LYS A 135 25.97 -3.69 -3.96
C LYS A 135 25.83 -2.68 -2.80
N ALA A 136 24.81 -2.81 -1.96
CA ALA A 136 24.48 -1.87 -0.89
C ALA A 136 24.00 -2.60 0.38
N PRO A 137 24.84 -3.49 0.97
CA PRO A 137 24.45 -4.38 2.07
C PRO A 137 24.04 -3.68 3.35
N ASP A 138 24.42 -2.42 3.54
CA ASP A 138 24.02 -1.61 4.70
C ASP A 138 22.59 -1.08 4.62
N LEU A 139 21.92 -1.23 3.47
CA LEU A 139 20.50 -0.93 3.34
C LEU A 139 19.64 -2.09 3.85
N THR A 140 18.69 -1.77 4.71
CA THR A 140 17.64 -2.73 5.05
C THR A 140 16.61 -2.76 3.94
N THR A 141 16.47 -3.90 3.29
CA THR A 141 15.44 -4.16 2.27
C THR A 141 14.15 -4.67 2.91
N PRO A 142 12.98 -4.52 2.25
CA PRO A 142 11.74 -5.09 2.75
C PRO A 142 11.80 -6.63 2.66
N VAL A 143 11.29 -7.29 3.71
CA VAL A 143 11.25 -8.76 3.82
C VAL A 143 9.83 -9.28 3.74
N MET A 144 9.68 -10.49 3.20
CA MET A 144 8.43 -11.26 3.30
C MET A 144 8.45 -12.07 4.60
N PRO A 145 7.31 -12.31 5.26
CA PRO A 145 7.26 -13.14 6.45
C PRO A 145 7.60 -14.61 6.13
N ASP A 146 8.50 -15.21 6.90
CA ASP A 146 8.97 -16.59 6.68
C ASP A 146 7.91 -17.65 7.01
N ASN A 147 6.89 -17.29 7.78
CA ASN A 147 5.91 -18.22 8.37
C ASN A 147 4.50 -18.10 7.80
N ALA A 148 4.34 -17.38 6.69
CA ALA A 148 3.04 -17.21 6.06
C ALA A 148 3.13 -17.44 4.55
N ASP A 149 2.14 -18.12 3.98
CA ASP A 149 1.95 -18.16 2.53
C ASP A 149 1.34 -16.83 2.08
N ALA A 150 2.21 -15.85 1.82
CA ALA A 150 1.81 -14.50 1.52
C ALA A 150 2.40 -14.02 0.19
N THR A 151 1.57 -13.31 -0.58
CA THR A 151 1.99 -12.60 -1.79
C THR A 151 1.81 -11.10 -1.58
N SER A 152 2.89 -10.32 -1.71
CA SER A 152 2.82 -8.86 -1.73
C SER A 152 2.58 -8.36 -3.15
N VAL A 153 1.81 -7.28 -3.34
CA VAL A 153 1.71 -6.59 -4.63
C VAL A 153 2.75 -5.48 -4.77
N TRP A 154 3.59 -5.30 -3.77
CA TRP A 154 4.70 -4.34 -3.80
C TRP A 154 4.25 -2.97 -4.32
N ALA A 155 3.31 -2.34 -3.61
CA ALA A 155 2.83 -0.99 -3.96
C ALA A 155 3.98 0.02 -3.94
N GLN A 156 4.92 -0.14 -3.01
CA GLN A 156 6.21 0.53 -2.97
C GLN A 156 7.32 -0.48 -2.63
N TYR A 157 8.52 -0.25 -3.16
CA TYR A 157 9.74 -0.91 -2.71
C TYR A 157 10.53 0.08 -1.85
N THR A 158 10.36 -0.03 -0.55
CA THR A 158 10.88 0.92 0.43
C THR A 158 12.08 0.31 1.16
N VAL A 159 13.21 0.98 1.08
CA VAL A 159 14.43 0.62 1.79
C VAL A 159 14.65 1.55 2.97
N ARG A 160 15.50 1.15 3.92
CA ARG A 160 15.87 1.93 5.08
C ARG A 160 17.39 2.07 5.14
N GLY A 161 17.87 3.31 5.31
CA GLY A 161 19.29 3.63 5.42
C GLY A 161 19.53 4.84 6.30
N ALA A 162 20.55 4.80 7.14
CA ALA A 162 20.89 5.89 8.08
C ALA A 162 21.21 7.21 7.39
N ALA A 163 21.80 7.17 6.17
CA ALA A 163 22.21 8.34 5.42
C ALA A 163 21.21 8.73 4.32
N ARG A 164 19.89 8.58 4.56
CA ARG A 164 18.82 8.80 3.57
C ARG A 164 19.01 10.04 2.70
N GLU A 165 19.25 11.22 3.29
CA GLU A 165 19.36 12.47 2.53
C GLU A 165 20.54 12.47 1.56
N LYS A 166 21.71 11.92 1.98
CA LYS A 166 22.88 11.75 1.13
C LYS A 166 22.55 10.82 -0.04
N LEU A 167 21.96 9.65 0.26
CA LEU A 167 21.60 8.63 -0.74
C LEU A 167 20.59 9.17 -1.76
N GLN A 168 19.54 9.84 -1.31
CA GLN A 168 18.57 10.47 -2.20
C GLN A 168 19.17 11.62 -3.02
N GLY A 169 20.12 12.36 -2.46
CA GLY A 169 20.87 13.40 -3.18
C GLY A 169 21.64 12.81 -4.37
N LEU A 170 22.40 11.77 -4.14
CA LEU A 170 23.18 11.07 -5.17
C LEU A 170 22.30 10.39 -6.23
N LEU A 171 21.21 9.72 -5.82
CA LEU A 171 20.26 9.14 -6.76
C LEU A 171 19.65 10.21 -7.68
N ARG A 172 19.28 11.35 -7.12
CA ARG A 172 18.71 12.48 -7.88
C ARG A 172 19.71 13.07 -8.89
N GLU A 173 21.00 13.18 -8.52
CA GLU A 173 22.09 13.61 -9.43
C GLU A 173 22.25 12.67 -10.63
N GLN A 174 21.94 11.38 -10.44
CA GLN A 174 21.93 10.37 -11.49
C GLN A 174 20.57 10.22 -12.21
N GLY A 175 19.61 11.14 -11.94
CA GLY A 175 18.29 11.13 -12.57
C GLY A 175 17.36 10.03 -12.03
N ILE A 176 17.67 9.40 -10.90
CA ILE A 176 16.87 8.35 -10.29
C ILE A 176 15.90 8.99 -9.27
N PRO A 177 14.57 8.99 -9.54
CA PRO A 177 13.59 9.57 -8.64
C PRO A 177 13.37 8.67 -7.41
N THR A 178 13.16 9.28 -6.25
CA THR A 178 12.81 8.58 -5.01
C THR A 178 11.65 9.30 -4.32
N ALA A 179 10.95 8.58 -3.43
CA ALA A 179 9.89 9.14 -2.62
C ALA A 179 10.04 8.72 -1.14
N ILE A 180 9.46 9.50 -0.23
CA ILE A 180 9.48 9.17 1.20
C ILE A 180 8.04 8.85 1.65
N TYR A 181 7.85 7.64 2.13
CA TYR A 181 6.57 7.18 2.70
C TYR A 181 6.81 6.65 4.11
N TYR A 182 6.66 7.49 5.20
CA TYR A 182 6.29 8.90 5.17
C TYR A 182 7.28 9.71 6.01
N PRO A 183 7.48 11.03 5.75
CA PRO A 183 8.52 11.82 6.41
C PRO A 183 8.16 12.23 7.84
N LYS A 184 6.91 12.01 8.28
CA LYS A 184 6.44 12.34 9.62
C LYS A 184 5.48 11.27 10.13
N PRO A 185 5.72 10.67 11.31
CA PRO A 185 4.84 9.67 11.90
C PRO A 185 3.46 10.23 12.21
N LEU A 186 2.42 9.37 12.18
CA LEU A 186 1.04 9.79 12.40
C LEU A 186 0.82 10.48 13.75
N HIS A 187 1.39 9.96 14.83
CA HIS A 187 1.23 10.51 16.19
C HIS A 187 1.79 11.93 16.34
N LEU A 188 2.68 12.35 15.46
CA LEU A 188 3.23 13.72 15.44
C LEU A 188 2.52 14.65 14.44
N GLN A 189 1.53 14.17 13.69
CA GLN A 189 0.73 15.01 12.80
C GLN A 189 -0.19 15.92 13.62
N ALA A 190 -0.33 17.18 13.21
CA ALA A 190 -1.19 18.16 13.89
C ALA A 190 -2.64 17.67 14.06
N ALA A 191 -3.14 16.89 13.11
CA ALA A 191 -4.48 16.30 13.18
C ALA A 191 -4.69 15.37 14.38
N PHE A 192 -3.62 14.82 14.95
CA PHE A 192 -3.65 13.91 16.10
C PHE A 192 -3.09 14.50 17.40
N GLU A 193 -2.82 15.82 17.42
CA GLU A 193 -2.26 16.52 18.59
C GLU A 193 -3.14 16.34 19.85
N SER A 194 -4.47 16.27 19.67
CA SER A 194 -5.41 16.04 20.76
C SER A 194 -5.26 14.71 21.49
N LEU A 195 -4.55 13.73 20.92
CA LEU A 195 -4.23 12.45 21.56
C LEU A 195 -3.09 12.58 22.59
N GLY A 196 -2.36 13.70 22.61
CA GLY A 196 -1.36 14.02 23.60
C GLY A 196 0.00 13.33 23.43
N TYR A 197 0.22 12.59 22.34
CA TYR A 197 1.50 11.96 22.04
C TYR A 197 2.61 12.98 21.75
N LYS A 198 3.84 12.59 22.07
CA LYS A 198 5.03 13.45 21.97
C LYS A 198 6.15 12.72 21.23
N PRO A 199 7.16 13.45 20.74
CA PRO A 199 8.40 12.83 20.26
C PRO A 199 8.99 11.89 21.34
N GLY A 200 9.37 10.69 20.91
CA GLY A 200 9.89 9.61 21.76
C GLY A 200 8.85 8.57 22.18
N ASP A 201 7.54 8.83 22.02
CA ASP A 201 6.51 7.87 22.40
C ASP A 201 6.45 6.64 21.48
N PHE A 202 6.84 6.81 20.20
CA PHE A 202 6.92 5.73 19.19
C PHE A 202 8.27 5.74 18.47
N PRO A 203 9.39 5.39 19.17
CA PRO A 203 10.75 5.57 18.63
C PRO A 203 11.02 4.79 17.34
N THR A 204 10.39 3.62 17.16
CA THR A 204 10.54 2.83 15.92
C THR A 204 9.91 3.55 14.72
N ALA A 205 8.70 4.11 14.88
CA ALA A 205 8.03 4.86 13.81
C ALA A 205 8.76 6.17 13.49
N GLU A 206 9.28 6.84 14.50
CA GLU A 206 10.07 8.06 14.37
C GLU A 206 11.37 7.80 13.62
N ALA A 207 12.16 6.80 14.04
CA ALA A 207 13.38 6.39 13.35
C ALA A 207 13.10 5.93 11.90
N ALA A 208 12.00 5.19 11.66
CA ALA A 208 11.63 4.80 10.31
C ALA A 208 11.34 6.02 9.42
N SER A 209 10.59 7.01 9.92
CA SER A 209 10.26 8.23 9.15
C SER A 209 11.49 9.04 8.75
N GLU A 210 12.58 8.94 9.48
CA GLU A 210 13.85 9.61 9.18
C GLU A 210 14.73 8.84 8.20
N GLN A 211 14.57 7.51 8.10
CA GLN A 211 15.52 6.63 7.41
C GLN A 211 14.94 5.98 6.14
N VAL A 212 13.61 5.88 5.99
CA VAL A 212 13.00 5.20 4.84
C VAL A 212 12.97 6.08 3.60
N PHE A 213 13.16 5.45 2.44
CA PHE A 213 12.85 6.00 1.13
C PHE A 213 12.52 4.89 0.14
N SER A 214 11.71 5.20 -0.87
CA SER A 214 11.25 4.24 -1.85
C SER A 214 11.96 4.42 -3.17
N LEU A 215 12.41 3.32 -3.75
CA LEU A 215 13.05 3.23 -5.06
C LEU A 215 11.99 3.16 -6.17
N PRO A 216 12.34 3.51 -7.43
CA PRO A 216 11.47 3.32 -8.57
C PRO A 216 10.99 1.87 -8.65
N PHE A 217 9.67 1.68 -8.78
CA PHE A 217 9.10 0.33 -8.78
C PHE A 217 7.82 0.25 -9.62
N HIS A 218 7.84 -0.62 -10.63
CA HIS A 218 6.66 -1.00 -11.41
C HIS A 218 6.89 -2.36 -12.09
N PRO A 219 5.83 -3.07 -12.55
CA PRO A 219 5.95 -4.44 -13.07
C PRO A 219 6.79 -4.58 -14.35
N TYR A 220 7.09 -3.49 -15.04
CA TYR A 220 7.86 -3.46 -16.30
C TYR A 220 9.23 -2.80 -16.14
N LEU A 221 9.74 -2.68 -14.91
CA LEU A 221 11.07 -2.13 -14.66
C LEU A 221 12.13 -3.10 -15.20
N ALA A 222 13.00 -2.60 -16.06
CA ALA A 222 14.06 -3.40 -16.68
C ALA A 222 15.16 -3.77 -15.66
N SER A 223 15.72 -4.96 -15.82
CA SER A 223 16.80 -5.46 -14.94
C SER A 223 18.01 -4.52 -14.91
N ASP A 224 18.45 -4.03 -16.07
CA ASP A 224 19.58 -3.10 -16.17
C ASP A 224 19.35 -1.80 -15.38
N THR A 225 18.08 -1.36 -15.28
CA THR A 225 17.72 -0.19 -14.46
C THR A 225 17.86 -0.49 -12.97
N ILE A 226 17.47 -1.68 -12.55
CA ILE A 226 17.61 -2.12 -11.15
C ILE A 226 19.10 -2.21 -10.78
N ASP A 227 19.91 -2.83 -11.65
CA ASP A 227 21.34 -2.97 -11.46
C ASP A 227 22.01 -1.59 -11.35
N TYR A 228 21.66 -0.66 -12.25
CA TYR A 228 22.17 0.72 -12.20
C TYR A 228 21.81 1.45 -10.91
N ILE A 229 20.58 1.27 -10.40
CA ILE A 229 20.15 1.86 -9.12
C ILE A 229 20.94 1.27 -7.97
N ALA A 230 21.15 -0.06 -7.94
CA ALA A 230 21.90 -0.75 -6.89
C ALA A 230 23.37 -0.35 -6.89
N GLU A 231 24.02 -0.26 -8.07
CA GLU A 231 25.41 0.22 -8.23
C GLU A 231 25.56 1.67 -7.76
N THR A 232 24.61 2.54 -8.11
CA THR A 232 24.63 3.93 -7.66
C THR A 232 24.56 4.04 -6.15
N LEU A 233 23.75 3.22 -5.49
CA LEU A 233 23.64 3.16 -4.04
C LEU A 233 24.90 2.59 -3.39
N GLY A 234 25.50 1.53 -3.95
CA GLY A 234 26.77 0.96 -3.48
C GLY A 234 27.90 1.97 -3.50
N ASN A 235 28.11 2.63 -4.65
CA ASN A 235 29.14 3.67 -4.80
C ASN A 235 28.95 4.86 -3.83
N ALA A 236 27.71 5.11 -3.42
CA ALA A 236 27.37 6.17 -2.46
C ALA A 236 27.71 5.81 -1.00
N MET A 237 27.81 4.53 -0.70
CA MET A 237 28.14 4.01 0.64
C MET A 237 29.64 3.88 0.86
N ASP A 238 30.40 3.60 -0.19
CA ASP A 238 31.86 3.46 -0.15
C ASP A 238 32.60 4.82 -0.02
N ASN A 239 31.91 5.95 -0.22
CA ASN A 239 32.41 7.33 -0.13
C ASN A 239 31.81 8.06 1.09
#